data_cea80efc11de01710b3f0e6ec57e23bc
#
_entry.id   cea80efc11de01710b3f0e6ec57e23bc
#
_cell.length_a   1.000
_cell.length_b   1.000
_cell.length_c   1.000
_cell.angle_alpha   90.00
_cell.angle_beta   90.00
_cell.angle_gamma   90.00
#
_symmetry.space_group_name_H-M   'P 1'
#
loop_
_entity.id
_entity.type
_entity.pdbx_description
1 polymer ?
#
loop_
_entity_poly.entity_id
_entity_poly.type
_entity_poly.pdbx_seq_one_letter_code
_entity_poly.pdbx_strand_id
1 'polypeptide(L)'
;VTLRILIVDDEKAVRTALGKLLATRKEWEVVGEAADGAAAIGLARELQPDIVIMDITMPRMNGLEATPEIKKALPAAEVLIFTQHDSTQMIRQAKNAGASGYLLKSQANWLVAAVESIGKHIPFFEGKNLPQIG
;
A
#
# COMPACT_ATOMS: atom_id res chain seq x y z
N VAL A 1 10.62 -4.37 -17.22
CA VAL A 1 9.46 -3.54 -16.87
C VAL A 1 9.60 -3.06 -15.43
N THR A 2 9.50 -1.76 -15.21
CA THR A 2 9.64 -1.14 -13.89
C THR A 2 8.27 -1.11 -13.21
N LEU A 3 8.22 -1.56 -11.96
CA LEU A 3 7.03 -1.44 -11.13
C LEU A 3 7.06 -0.09 -10.43
N ARG A 4 6.04 0.73 -10.63
CA ARG A 4 5.96 2.10 -10.11
C ARG A 4 5.11 2.12 -8.86
N ILE A 5 5.66 2.63 -7.77
CA ILE A 5 5.06 2.52 -6.43
C ILE A 5 4.86 3.91 -5.82
N LEU A 6 3.65 4.17 -5.32
CA LEU A 6 3.32 5.35 -4.53
C LEU A 6 3.21 4.93 -3.07
N ILE A 7 3.89 5.65 -2.17
CA ILE A 7 3.85 5.39 -0.73
C ILE A 7 2.98 6.44 -0.06
N VAL A 8 2.00 6.01 0.73
CA VAL A 8 1.08 6.90 1.43
C VAL A 8 1.05 6.57 2.92
N ASP A 9 1.57 7.48 3.73
CA ASP A 9 1.61 7.34 5.19
C ASP A 9 1.86 8.74 5.76
N ASP A 10 1.20 9.10 6.86
CA ASP A 10 1.39 10.43 7.45
C ASP A 10 2.71 10.56 8.22
N GLU A 11 3.40 9.46 8.50
CA GLU A 11 4.68 9.46 9.18
C GLU A 11 5.84 9.41 8.18
N LYS A 12 6.63 10.47 8.14
CA LYS A 12 7.77 10.53 7.24
C LYS A 12 8.78 9.40 7.47
N ALA A 13 8.98 9.02 8.74
CA ALA A 13 9.91 7.95 9.08
C ALA A 13 9.50 6.61 8.45
N VAL A 14 8.19 6.34 8.41
CA VAL A 14 7.66 5.15 7.77
C VAL A 14 7.89 5.20 6.26
N ARG A 15 7.60 6.34 5.63
CA ARG A 15 7.80 6.49 4.18
C ARG A 15 9.28 6.29 3.82
N THR A 16 10.20 6.84 4.62
CA THR A 16 11.63 6.69 4.39
C THR A 16 12.06 5.21 4.52
N ALA A 17 11.59 4.52 5.55
CA ALA A 17 11.90 3.11 5.76
C ALA A 17 11.37 2.23 4.62
N LEU A 18 10.14 2.49 4.17
CA LEU A 18 9.56 1.77 3.04
C LEU A 18 10.37 1.99 1.77
N GLY A 19 10.77 3.23 1.52
CA GLY A 19 11.59 3.55 0.35
C GLY A 19 12.88 2.75 0.31
N LYS A 20 13.53 2.58 1.46
CA LYS A 20 14.77 1.80 1.56
C LYS A 20 14.53 0.32 1.29
N LEU A 21 13.45 -0.24 1.84
CA LEU A 21 13.10 -1.64 1.60
C LEU A 21 12.81 -1.89 0.12
N LEU A 22 12.05 -1.00 -0.51
CA LEU A 22 11.66 -1.17 -1.90
C LEU A 22 12.84 -0.96 -2.85
N ALA A 23 13.80 -0.13 -2.47
CA ALA A 23 14.99 0.13 -3.28
C ALA A 23 15.92 -1.07 -3.39
N THR A 24 15.70 -2.13 -2.60
CA THR A 24 16.47 -3.37 -2.73
C THR A 24 16.17 -4.11 -4.03
N ARG A 25 15.08 -3.74 -4.72
CA ARG A 25 14.71 -4.34 -6.01
C ARG A 25 14.90 -3.31 -7.11
N LYS A 26 15.79 -3.62 -8.06
CA LYS A 26 16.16 -2.70 -9.14
C LYS A 26 15.01 -2.36 -10.07
N GLU A 27 14.09 -3.29 -10.26
CA GLU A 27 12.94 -3.12 -11.15
C GLU A 27 11.78 -2.38 -10.50
N TRP A 28 11.94 -1.94 -9.24
CA TRP A 28 10.91 -1.18 -8.53
C TRP A 28 11.34 0.27 -8.37
N GLU A 29 10.41 1.18 -8.59
CA GLU A 29 10.65 2.62 -8.48
C GLU A 29 9.58 3.27 -7.61
N VAL A 30 9.99 3.97 -6.55
CA VAL A 30 9.08 4.79 -5.76
C VAL A 30 8.92 6.11 -6.50
N VAL A 31 7.74 6.33 -7.06
CA VAL A 31 7.48 7.50 -7.90
C VAL A 31 6.96 8.70 -7.14
N GLY A 32 6.52 8.50 -5.90
CA GLY A 32 6.05 9.62 -5.07
C GLY A 32 5.66 9.17 -3.68
N GLU A 33 5.39 10.16 -2.83
CA GLU A 33 4.94 9.96 -1.46
C GLU A 33 3.81 10.92 -1.15
N ALA A 34 2.86 10.49 -0.33
CA ALA A 34 1.77 11.32 0.13
C ALA A 34 1.58 11.13 1.64
N ALA A 35 1.08 12.15 2.32
CA ALA A 35 0.90 12.12 3.77
C ALA A 35 -0.56 11.95 4.20
N ASP A 36 -1.50 11.93 3.26
CA ASP A 36 -2.91 11.72 3.54
C ASP A 36 -3.63 11.19 2.30
N GLY A 37 -4.89 10.78 2.50
CA GLY A 37 -5.66 10.17 1.41
C GLY A 37 -6.00 11.12 0.28
N ALA A 38 -6.26 12.39 0.59
CA ALA A 38 -6.61 13.38 -0.44
C ALA A 38 -5.41 13.64 -1.36
N ALA A 39 -4.22 13.81 -0.79
CA ALA A 39 -2.99 13.97 -1.56
C ALA A 39 -2.69 12.71 -2.38
N ALA A 40 -2.98 11.53 -1.81
CA ALA A 40 -2.76 10.26 -2.50
C ALA A 40 -3.60 10.16 -3.77
N ILE A 41 -4.87 10.57 -3.72
CA ILE A 41 -5.74 10.53 -4.89
C ILE A 41 -5.18 11.42 -6.00
N GLY A 42 -4.78 12.65 -5.67
CA GLY A 42 -4.21 13.58 -6.65
C GLY A 42 -2.94 13.05 -7.28
N LEU A 43 -2.02 12.53 -6.45
CA LEU A 43 -0.76 11.97 -6.94
C LEU A 43 -0.96 10.70 -7.75
N ALA A 44 -1.93 9.86 -7.37
CA ALA A 44 -2.23 8.66 -8.14
C ALA A 44 -2.67 9.02 -9.55
N ARG A 45 -3.53 10.02 -9.69
CA ARG A 45 -3.98 10.47 -11.00
C ARG A 45 -2.83 11.04 -11.84
N GLU A 46 -1.95 11.80 -11.20
CA GLU A 46 -0.82 12.43 -11.88
C GLU A 46 0.26 11.43 -12.27
N LEU A 47 0.66 10.56 -11.33
CA LEU A 47 1.79 9.66 -11.52
C LEU A 47 1.43 8.31 -12.10
N GLN A 48 0.18 7.90 -11.96
CA GLN A 48 -0.33 6.61 -12.44
C GLN A 48 0.54 5.43 -11.98
N PRO A 49 0.65 5.22 -10.66
CA PRO A 49 1.44 4.11 -10.14
C PRO A 49 0.79 2.77 -10.42
N ASP A 50 1.61 1.72 -10.42
CA ASP A 50 1.13 0.35 -10.52
C ASP A 50 0.63 -0.16 -9.17
N ILE A 51 1.29 0.27 -8.10
CA ILE A 51 0.94 -0.12 -6.73
C ILE A 51 0.93 1.13 -5.85
N VAL A 52 -0.07 1.18 -4.94
CA VAL A 52 -0.14 2.18 -3.88
C VAL A 52 -0.03 1.44 -2.55
N ILE A 53 0.99 1.77 -1.75
CA ILE A 53 1.11 1.26 -0.38
C ILE A 53 0.48 2.32 0.52
N MET A 54 -0.59 1.96 1.24
CA MET A 54 -1.48 2.90 1.89
C MET A 54 -1.73 2.56 3.34
N ASP A 55 -1.45 3.50 4.26
CA ASP A 55 -1.88 3.36 5.64
C ASP A 55 -3.37 3.70 5.76
N ILE A 56 -4.01 3.23 6.83
CA ILE A 56 -5.42 3.54 7.11
C ILE A 56 -5.55 4.87 7.84
N THR A 57 -4.89 5.00 9.00
CA THR A 57 -5.07 6.17 9.86
C THR A 57 -4.21 7.34 9.42
N MET A 58 -4.85 8.33 8.82
CA MET A 58 -4.20 9.53 8.34
C MET A 58 -5.14 10.72 8.48
N PRO A 59 -4.61 11.95 8.60
CA PRO A 59 -5.48 13.13 8.66
C PRO A 59 -6.19 13.37 7.32
N ARG A 60 -7.25 14.13 7.36
CA ARG A 60 -8.08 14.59 6.24
C ARG A 60 -8.86 13.49 5.53
N MET A 61 -8.23 12.43 5.08
CA MET A 61 -8.91 11.29 4.47
C MET A 61 -8.10 10.04 4.76
N ASN A 62 -8.74 9.01 5.33
CA ASN A 62 -8.04 7.78 5.67
C ASN A 62 -7.87 6.87 4.44
N GLY A 63 -7.06 5.81 4.60
CA GLY A 63 -6.74 4.92 3.49
C GLY A 63 -7.91 4.12 2.97
N LEU A 64 -8.88 3.77 3.84
CA LEU A 64 -10.06 3.03 3.41
C LEU A 64 -11.00 3.91 2.59
N GLU A 65 -11.04 5.21 2.86
CA GLU A 65 -11.82 6.16 2.09
C GLU A 65 -11.15 6.49 0.75
N ALA A 66 -9.81 6.59 0.74
CA ALA A 66 -9.06 6.92 -0.46
C ALA A 66 -9.01 5.77 -1.47
N THR A 67 -9.00 4.53 -1.00
CA THR A 67 -8.85 3.36 -1.88
C THR A 67 -9.90 3.28 -2.98
N PRO A 68 -11.22 3.39 -2.70
CA PRO A 68 -12.20 3.31 -3.78
C PRO A 68 -12.07 4.45 -4.78
N GLU A 69 -11.65 5.65 -4.34
CA GLU A 69 -11.45 6.78 -5.24
C GLU A 69 -10.26 6.54 -6.17
N ILE A 70 -9.18 5.97 -5.64
CA ILE A 70 -8.02 5.61 -6.45
C ILE A 70 -8.40 4.53 -7.46
N LYS A 71 -9.17 3.53 -7.05
CA LYS A 71 -9.59 2.44 -7.93
C LYS A 71 -10.52 2.92 -9.04
N LYS A 72 -11.36 3.92 -8.76
CA LYS A 72 -12.20 4.54 -9.79
C LYS A 72 -11.34 5.24 -10.85
N ALA A 73 -10.32 5.98 -10.40
CA ALA A 73 -9.45 6.73 -11.29
C ALA A 73 -8.50 5.82 -12.06
N LEU A 74 -8.00 4.77 -11.40
CA LEU A 74 -6.99 3.85 -11.95
C LEU A 74 -7.40 2.41 -11.63
N PRO A 75 -8.34 1.84 -12.40
CA PRO A 75 -8.84 0.48 -12.08
C PRO A 75 -7.75 -0.60 -12.07
N ALA A 76 -6.68 -0.41 -12.83
CA ALA A 76 -5.59 -1.38 -12.90
C ALA A 76 -4.56 -1.23 -11.78
N ALA A 77 -4.57 -0.10 -11.05
CA ALA A 77 -3.65 0.09 -9.94
C ALA A 77 -4.05 -0.81 -8.77
N GLU A 78 -3.06 -1.41 -8.13
CA GLU A 78 -3.29 -2.27 -6.98
C GLU A 78 -3.01 -1.50 -5.70
N VAL A 79 -3.82 -1.71 -4.66
CA VAL A 79 -3.65 -1.04 -3.38
C VAL A 79 -3.30 -2.07 -2.31
N LEU A 80 -2.15 -1.88 -1.66
CA LEU A 80 -1.72 -2.66 -0.51
C LEU A 80 -1.91 -1.80 0.74
N ILE A 81 -2.82 -2.21 1.61
CA ILE A 81 -2.97 -1.57 2.92
C ILE A 81 -1.81 -2.03 3.81
N PHE A 82 -1.08 -1.07 4.37
CA PHE A 82 0.05 -1.34 5.26
C PHE A 82 -0.17 -0.54 6.55
N THR A 83 -0.58 -1.22 7.61
CA THR A 83 -1.14 -0.56 8.79
C THR A 83 -0.78 -1.28 10.08
N GLN A 84 -0.90 -0.57 11.21
CA GLN A 84 -0.74 -1.18 12.54
C GLN A 84 -2.01 -1.89 13.01
N HIS A 85 -3.14 -1.69 12.33
CA HIS A 85 -4.43 -2.23 12.78
C HIS A 85 -4.59 -3.71 12.45
N ASP A 86 -4.47 -4.56 13.47
CA ASP A 86 -4.74 -6.00 13.35
C ASP A 86 -6.24 -6.23 13.62
N SER A 87 -7.05 -6.03 12.59
CA SER A 87 -8.50 -6.04 12.70
C SER A 87 -9.13 -6.79 11.53
N THR A 88 -9.85 -7.86 11.84
CA THR A 88 -10.58 -8.63 10.84
C THR A 88 -11.62 -7.74 10.14
N GLN A 89 -12.27 -6.84 10.90
CA GLN A 89 -13.24 -5.91 10.33
C GLN A 89 -12.60 -4.97 9.32
N MET A 90 -11.43 -4.40 9.65
CA MET A 90 -10.73 -3.50 8.74
C MET A 90 -10.21 -4.23 7.50
N ILE A 91 -9.78 -5.48 7.64
CA ILE A 91 -9.39 -6.30 6.49
C ILE A 91 -10.57 -6.46 5.55
N ARG A 92 -11.75 -6.74 6.08
CA ARG A 92 -12.98 -6.87 5.28
C ARG A 92 -13.34 -5.56 4.59
N GLN A 93 -13.24 -4.44 5.32
CA GLN A 93 -13.49 -3.12 4.76
C GLN A 93 -12.49 -2.80 3.62
N ALA A 94 -11.23 -3.18 3.80
CA ALA A 94 -10.21 -2.97 2.77
C ALA A 94 -10.55 -3.76 1.50
N LYS A 95 -10.93 -5.02 1.65
CA LYS A 95 -11.36 -5.85 0.51
C LYS A 95 -12.55 -5.23 -0.21
N ASN A 96 -13.54 -4.77 0.55
CA ASN A 96 -14.75 -4.15 -0.02
C ASN A 96 -14.42 -2.83 -0.73
N ALA A 97 -13.41 -2.11 -0.26
CA ALA A 97 -12.97 -0.86 -0.87
C ALA A 97 -12.18 -1.08 -2.17
N GLY A 98 -11.76 -2.30 -2.44
CA GLY A 98 -11.02 -2.64 -3.65
C GLY A 98 -9.53 -2.87 -3.45
N ALA A 99 -9.05 -2.93 -2.19
CA ALA A 99 -7.66 -3.23 -1.92
C ALA A 99 -7.32 -4.66 -2.33
N SER A 100 -6.07 -4.85 -2.77
CA SER A 100 -5.55 -6.15 -3.21
C SER A 100 -4.75 -6.84 -2.11
N GLY A 101 -4.44 -6.16 -1.03
CA GLY A 101 -3.69 -6.74 0.07
C GLY A 101 -3.80 -5.96 1.36
N TYR A 102 -3.37 -6.62 2.44
CA TYR A 102 -3.39 -6.06 3.79
C TYR A 102 -2.21 -6.65 4.55
N LEU A 103 -1.30 -5.79 5.01
CA LEU A 103 -0.10 -6.21 5.73
C LEU A 103 0.06 -5.36 6.98
N LEU A 104 0.40 -6.00 8.09
CA LEU A 104 0.64 -5.27 9.33
C LEU A 104 2.04 -4.65 9.33
N LYS A 105 2.16 -3.45 9.90
CA LYS A 105 3.47 -2.78 10.04
C LYS A 105 4.45 -3.61 10.85
N SER A 106 3.96 -4.42 11.81
CA SER A 106 4.78 -5.36 12.57
C SER A 106 5.34 -6.50 11.72
N GLN A 107 4.85 -6.65 10.51
CA GLN A 107 5.28 -7.70 9.58
C GLN A 107 5.92 -7.10 8.32
N ALA A 108 6.65 -6.00 8.50
CA ALA A 108 7.30 -5.30 7.40
C ALA A 108 8.31 -6.16 6.64
N ASN A 109 8.86 -7.20 7.28
CA ASN A 109 9.75 -8.16 6.62
C ASN A 109 9.05 -8.96 5.52
N TRP A 110 7.71 -8.92 5.46
CA TRP A 110 6.93 -9.53 4.38
C TRP A 110 6.58 -8.52 3.27
N LEU A 111 7.01 -7.26 3.40
CA LEU A 111 6.60 -6.21 2.45
C LEU A 111 7.02 -6.53 1.01
N VAL A 112 8.27 -6.94 0.82
CA VAL A 112 8.78 -7.25 -0.52
C VAL A 112 7.97 -8.38 -1.15
N ALA A 113 7.69 -9.44 -0.38
CA ALA A 113 6.89 -10.56 -0.85
C ALA A 113 5.45 -10.13 -1.20
N ALA A 114 4.86 -9.26 -0.38
CA ALA A 114 3.52 -8.75 -0.62
C ALA A 114 3.45 -7.92 -1.89
N VAL A 115 4.40 -7.02 -2.09
CA VAL A 115 4.46 -6.18 -3.28
C VAL A 115 4.68 -7.04 -4.53
N GLU A 116 5.56 -8.03 -4.43
CA GLU A 116 5.81 -8.94 -5.54
C GLU A 116 4.54 -9.70 -5.95
N SER A 117 3.80 -10.21 -4.96
CA SER A 117 2.55 -10.92 -5.21
C SER A 117 1.53 -10.01 -5.88
N ILE A 118 1.30 -8.83 -5.30
CA ILE A 118 0.31 -7.88 -5.79
C ILE A 118 0.69 -7.34 -7.17
N GLY A 119 1.99 -7.17 -7.41
CA GLY A 119 2.49 -6.76 -8.73
C GLY A 119 2.16 -7.76 -9.83
N LYS A 120 1.92 -9.01 -9.47
CA LYS A 120 1.47 -10.07 -10.38
C LYS A 120 -0.05 -10.26 -10.33
N HIS A 121 -0.76 -9.32 -9.69
CA HIS A 121 -2.22 -9.35 -9.50
C HIS A 121 -2.70 -10.53 -8.65
N ILE A 122 -1.84 -11.00 -7.72
CA ILE A 122 -2.20 -12.05 -6.77
C ILE A 122 -2.47 -11.37 -5.42
N PRO A 123 -3.69 -11.47 -4.88
CA PRO A 123 -4.02 -10.82 -3.60
C PRO A 123 -3.15 -11.31 -2.45
N PHE A 124 -2.91 -10.42 -1.47
CA PHE A 124 -2.08 -10.73 -0.31
C PHE A 124 -2.76 -10.23 0.96
N PHE A 125 -3.57 -11.10 1.60
CA PHE A 125 -4.34 -10.74 2.80
C PHE A 125 -3.98 -11.60 4.02
N GLU A 126 -2.85 -12.27 4.00
CA GLU A 126 -2.45 -13.23 5.01
C GLU A 126 -1.61 -12.63 6.15
N GLY A 127 -1.47 -11.30 6.17
CA GLY A 127 -0.51 -10.62 7.03
C GLY A 127 -0.56 -11.01 8.50
N LYS A 128 -1.76 -11.09 9.10
CA LYS A 128 -1.87 -11.38 10.53
C LYS A 128 -1.53 -12.83 10.89
N ASN A 129 -1.50 -13.73 9.92
CA ASN A 129 -1.23 -15.16 10.14
C ASN A 129 0.12 -15.59 9.58
N LEU A 130 0.93 -14.66 9.10
CA LEU A 130 2.23 -15.01 8.53
C LEU A 130 3.22 -15.43 9.62
N PRO A 131 4.04 -16.45 9.35
CA PRO A 131 5.10 -16.82 10.29
C PRO A 131 6.16 -15.73 10.35
N GLN A 132 6.92 -15.71 11.45
CA GLN A 132 8.03 -14.78 11.59
C GLN A 132 9.15 -15.17 10.64
N ILE A 133 9.71 -14.17 9.98
CA ILE A 133 10.90 -14.34 9.15
C ILE A 133 12.08 -13.83 9.96
N GLY A 134 12.99 -14.69 10.23
CA GLY A 134 14.19 -14.56 11.03
C GLY A 134 14.75 -13.20 11.37
#